data_64ed960de71cf71d6e320ff4af08d669
#
_entry.id   64ed960de71cf71d6e320ff4af08d669
#
_cell.length_a   1.000
_cell.length_b   1.000
_cell.length_c   1.000
_cell.angle_alpha   90.00
_cell.angle_beta   90.00
_cell.angle_gamma   90.00
#
_symmetry.space_group_name_H-M   'P 1'
#
loop_
_entity.id
_entity.type
_entity.pdbx_description
1 polymer ?
#
loop_
_entity_poly.entity_id
_entity_poly.type
_entity_poly.pdbx_seq_one_letter_code
_entity_poly.pdbx_strand_id
1 'polypeptide(L)'
;MAREYKTKKIYPPKEKIFNAFLTTSLKDTKVVILGQDPYHQPGQAQGFAFSVAPNVKIPPSLVNIYKEIEDEYHVKLHRNGDLTDWAKQGVLLLNPILTVEDSKPLSHQNIGWQNF
;
A
#
# COMPACT_ATOMS: atom_id res chain seq x y z
N MET A 1 -6.85 -18.30 0.23
CA MET A 1 -7.01 -16.87 0.50
C MET A 1 -8.41 -16.49 0.97
N ALA A 2 -9.43 -16.77 0.19
CA ALA A 2 -10.81 -16.46 0.60
C ALA A 2 -11.21 -17.13 1.92
N ARG A 3 -10.67 -18.29 2.19
CA ARG A 3 -10.94 -19.02 3.44
C ARG A 3 -10.47 -18.21 4.66
N GLU A 4 -9.29 -17.56 4.57
CA GLU A 4 -8.75 -16.81 5.69
C GLU A 4 -9.58 -15.55 5.98
N TYR A 5 -10.15 -14.91 4.96
CA TYR A 5 -11.04 -13.78 5.16
C TYR A 5 -12.29 -14.14 5.97
N LYS A 6 -12.70 -15.41 5.93
CA LYS A 6 -13.85 -15.88 6.70
C LYS A 6 -13.51 -16.19 8.16
N THR A 7 -12.26 -16.54 8.45
CA THR A 7 -11.85 -17.03 9.77
C THR A 7 -10.90 -16.09 10.50
N LYS A 8 -10.26 -15.15 9.79
CA LYS A 8 -9.26 -14.25 10.34
C LYS A 8 -9.47 -12.83 9.83
N LYS A 9 -8.89 -11.86 10.54
CA LYS A 9 -8.84 -10.48 10.05
C LYS A 9 -7.66 -10.34 9.12
N ILE A 10 -7.93 -10.10 7.85
CA ILE A 10 -6.93 -9.97 6.80
C ILE A 10 -7.01 -8.56 6.19
N TYR A 11 -5.89 -7.98 5.90
CA TYR A 11 -5.80 -6.65 5.29
C TYR A 11 -5.04 -6.72 3.97
N PRO A 12 -5.34 -5.84 3.03
CA PRO A 12 -6.48 -4.91 3.00
C PRO A 12 -7.80 -5.65 2.81
N PRO A 13 -8.95 -4.95 2.89
CA PRO A 13 -10.24 -5.57 2.53
C PRO A 13 -10.17 -6.20 1.15
N LYS A 14 -10.91 -7.29 0.93
CA LYS A 14 -10.88 -8.06 -0.32
C LYS A 14 -10.95 -7.18 -1.57
N GLU A 15 -11.85 -6.21 -1.57
CA GLU A 15 -12.10 -5.34 -2.72
C GLU A 15 -10.93 -4.40 -3.02
N LYS A 16 -9.96 -4.31 -2.10
CA LYS A 16 -8.80 -3.41 -2.25
C LYS A 16 -7.48 -4.14 -2.54
N ILE A 17 -7.48 -5.47 -2.57
CA ILE A 17 -6.24 -6.24 -2.74
C ILE A 17 -5.48 -5.82 -4.00
N PHE A 18 -6.18 -5.61 -5.11
CA PHE A 18 -5.57 -5.30 -6.41
C PHE A 18 -5.65 -3.81 -6.78
N ASN A 19 -5.88 -2.92 -5.81
CA ASN A 19 -6.03 -1.50 -6.09
C ASN A 19 -4.86 -0.92 -6.88
N ALA A 20 -3.63 -1.33 -6.59
CA ALA A 20 -2.46 -0.82 -7.31
C ALA A 20 -2.59 -1.06 -8.80
N PHE A 21 -2.96 -2.27 -9.20
CA PHE A 21 -3.12 -2.62 -10.62
C PHE A 21 -4.37 -2.01 -11.23
N LEU A 22 -5.47 -1.92 -10.47
CA LEU A 22 -6.73 -1.37 -10.96
C LEU A 22 -6.63 0.12 -11.24
N THR A 23 -5.86 0.84 -10.43
CA THR A 23 -5.69 2.28 -10.59
C THR A 23 -4.57 2.62 -11.58
N THR A 24 -3.49 1.84 -11.56
CA THR A 24 -2.30 2.12 -12.39
C THR A 24 -2.03 0.89 -13.26
N SER A 25 -2.48 0.95 -14.52
CA SER A 25 -2.21 -0.14 -15.46
C SER A 25 -0.71 -0.19 -15.79
N LEU A 26 -0.23 -1.36 -16.21
CA LEU A 26 1.18 -1.48 -16.61
C LEU A 26 1.51 -0.53 -17.78
N LYS A 27 0.55 -0.34 -18.69
CA LYS A 27 0.70 0.57 -19.83
C LYS A 27 0.91 2.01 -19.39
N ASP A 28 0.21 2.45 -18.34
CA ASP A 28 0.25 3.82 -17.87
C ASP A 28 1.27 4.05 -16.75
N THR A 29 1.97 3.00 -16.33
CA THR A 29 2.94 3.10 -15.24
C THR A 29 4.18 3.87 -15.68
N LYS A 30 4.51 4.93 -14.94
CA LYS A 30 5.70 5.75 -15.15
C LYS A 30 6.78 5.45 -14.13
N VAL A 31 6.37 5.11 -12.91
CA VAL A 31 7.27 4.83 -11.79
C VAL A 31 6.70 3.66 -11.01
N VAL A 32 7.57 2.75 -10.55
CA VAL A 32 7.18 1.65 -9.65
C VAL A 32 7.85 1.88 -8.31
N ILE A 33 7.04 1.88 -7.24
CA ILE A 33 7.56 1.93 -5.87
C ILE A 33 7.20 0.61 -5.22
N LEU A 34 8.21 -0.14 -4.79
CA LEU A 34 8.02 -1.44 -4.15
C LEU A 34 8.03 -1.30 -2.64
N GLY A 35 6.97 -1.77 -2.00
CA GLY A 35 6.92 -1.92 -0.56
C GLY A 35 7.29 -3.34 -0.16
N GLN A 36 6.66 -3.87 0.87
CA GLN A 36 6.90 -5.23 1.35
C GLN A 36 5.58 -5.99 1.46
N ASP A 37 4.79 -5.71 2.51
CA ASP A 37 3.45 -6.24 2.67
C ASP A 37 2.55 -5.12 3.19
N PRO A 38 1.21 -5.34 3.22
CA PRO A 38 0.30 -4.30 3.69
C PRO A 38 0.52 -3.95 5.16
N TYR A 39 0.06 -2.76 5.56
CA TYR A 39 -0.01 -2.41 6.98
C TYR A 39 -0.91 -3.41 7.70
N HIS A 40 -0.52 -3.82 8.92
CA HIS A 40 -1.17 -4.91 9.64
C HIS A 40 -2.12 -4.47 10.75
N GLN A 41 -2.44 -3.18 10.83
CA GLN A 41 -3.41 -2.66 11.80
C GLN A 41 -4.72 -2.30 11.13
N PRO A 42 -5.84 -2.32 11.87
CA PRO A 42 -7.16 -2.02 11.29
C PRO A 42 -7.21 -0.65 10.60
N GLY A 43 -7.83 -0.61 9.44
CA GLY A 43 -8.10 0.65 8.74
C GLY A 43 -6.93 1.28 8.01
N GLN A 44 -5.74 0.69 8.05
CA GLN A 44 -4.56 1.29 7.41
C GLN A 44 -4.41 0.89 5.93
N ALA A 45 -4.41 -0.42 5.64
CA ALA A 45 -4.08 -0.91 4.30
C ALA A 45 -5.15 -0.59 3.27
N GLN A 46 -4.73 -0.10 2.09
CA GLN A 46 -5.62 0.30 0.99
C GLN A 46 -5.38 -0.47 -0.31
N GLY A 47 -4.41 -1.38 -0.35
CA GLY A 47 -4.00 -2.04 -1.59
C GLY A 47 -2.97 -1.25 -2.38
N PHE A 48 -2.44 -0.17 -1.84
CA PHE A 48 -1.31 0.60 -2.39
C PHE A 48 -0.16 0.58 -1.39
N ALA A 49 1.06 0.31 -1.87
CA ALA A 49 2.23 0.35 -1.01
C ALA A 49 2.35 1.72 -0.32
N PHE A 50 2.65 1.72 0.97
CA PHE A 50 2.86 2.89 1.83
C PHE A 50 1.64 3.77 2.09
N SER A 51 0.57 3.63 1.31
CA SER A 51 -0.63 4.46 1.45
C SER A 51 -1.52 4.01 2.60
N VAL A 52 -2.14 4.96 3.29
CA VAL A 52 -3.17 4.69 4.29
C VAL A 52 -4.44 5.45 3.95
N ALA A 53 -5.57 5.02 4.52
CA ALA A 53 -6.83 5.70 4.31
C ALA A 53 -6.77 7.14 4.85
N PRO A 54 -7.56 8.07 4.27
CA PRO A 54 -7.68 9.41 4.84
C PRO A 54 -8.09 9.35 6.31
N ASN A 55 -7.61 10.28 7.11
CA ASN A 55 -7.91 10.38 8.55
C ASN A 55 -7.23 9.31 9.41
N VAL A 56 -6.34 8.50 8.84
CA VAL A 56 -5.51 7.56 9.60
C VAL A 56 -4.15 8.23 9.83
N LYS A 57 -3.56 7.98 11.01
CA LYS A 57 -2.24 8.53 11.32
C LYS A 57 -1.22 8.05 10.27
N ILE A 58 -0.43 8.99 9.75
CA ILE A 58 0.57 8.68 8.73
C ILE A 58 1.69 7.82 9.34
N PRO A 59 1.95 6.61 8.81
CA PRO A 59 3.00 5.74 9.35
C PRO A 59 4.41 6.34 9.18
N PRO A 60 5.36 5.96 10.04
CA PRO A 60 6.74 6.49 9.96
C PRO A 60 7.41 6.29 8.60
N SER A 61 7.18 5.16 7.94
CA SER A 61 7.76 4.91 6.62
C SER A 61 7.30 5.94 5.59
N LEU A 62 6.02 6.30 5.62
CA LEU A 62 5.47 7.30 4.70
C LEU A 62 5.92 8.71 5.08
N VAL A 63 6.03 9.00 6.38
CA VAL A 63 6.58 10.28 6.85
C VAL A 63 7.98 10.49 6.26
N ASN A 64 8.81 9.45 6.30
CA ASN A 64 10.16 9.52 5.74
C ASN A 64 10.16 9.77 4.23
N ILE A 65 9.24 9.15 3.49
CA ILE A 65 9.10 9.37 2.05
C ILE A 65 8.72 10.82 1.76
N TYR A 66 7.72 11.34 2.46
CA TYR A 66 7.31 12.75 2.32
C TYR A 66 8.47 13.70 2.62
N LYS A 67 9.19 13.44 3.70
CA LYS A 67 10.32 14.28 4.12
C LYS A 67 11.41 14.30 3.05
N GLU A 68 11.73 13.15 2.47
CA GLU A 68 12.75 13.06 1.43
C GLU A 68 12.37 13.87 0.20
N ILE A 69 11.11 13.77 -0.24
CA ILE A 69 10.62 14.54 -1.38
C ILE A 69 10.66 16.04 -1.08
N GLU A 70 10.21 16.44 0.11
CA GLU A 70 10.21 17.84 0.53
C GLU A 70 11.63 18.42 0.55
N ASP A 71 12.59 17.65 1.06
CA ASP A 71 13.98 18.10 1.13
C ASP A 71 14.62 18.21 -0.25
N GLU A 72 14.34 17.25 -1.13
CA GLU A 72 14.92 17.22 -2.48
C GLU A 72 14.45 18.38 -3.35
N TYR A 73 13.15 18.68 -3.29
CA TYR A 73 12.56 19.71 -4.15
C TYR A 73 12.32 21.05 -3.44
N HIS A 74 12.70 21.15 -2.16
CA HIS A 74 12.51 22.35 -1.34
C HIS A 74 11.06 22.84 -1.35
N VAL A 75 10.11 21.88 -1.22
CA VAL A 75 8.67 22.15 -1.20
C VAL A 75 8.05 21.59 0.07
N LYS A 76 6.84 22.04 0.40
CA LYS A 76 6.06 21.50 1.50
C LYS A 76 4.87 20.77 0.91
N LEU A 77 4.78 19.46 1.14
CA LEU A 77 3.69 18.62 0.63
C LEU A 77 2.47 18.69 1.52
N HIS A 78 1.31 18.48 0.92
CA HIS A 78 0.08 18.22 1.66
C HIS A 78 0.06 16.74 2.05
N ARG A 79 0.40 16.48 3.32
CA ARG A 79 0.57 15.11 3.82
C ARG A 79 -0.74 14.57 4.36
N ASN A 80 -1.51 13.85 3.55
CA ASN A 80 -2.74 13.22 4.02
C ASN A 80 -2.68 11.69 4.18
N GLY A 81 -1.58 11.08 3.75
CA GLY A 81 -1.38 9.63 3.87
C GLY A 81 -2.00 8.81 2.77
N ASP A 82 -3.00 9.30 2.08
CA ASP A 82 -3.65 8.62 0.97
C ASP A 82 -2.94 8.94 -0.33
N LEU A 83 -2.29 7.95 -0.93
CA LEU A 83 -1.48 8.12 -2.14
C LEU A 83 -2.23 7.79 -3.43
N THR A 84 -3.56 7.74 -3.39
CA THR A 84 -4.38 7.45 -4.58
C THR A 84 -4.06 8.40 -5.72
N ASP A 85 -3.83 9.68 -5.44
CA ASP A 85 -3.49 10.66 -6.48
C ASP A 85 -2.16 10.34 -7.16
N TRP A 86 -1.18 9.82 -6.42
CA TRP A 86 0.07 9.37 -7.02
C TRP A 86 -0.19 8.21 -7.99
N ALA A 87 -1.02 7.25 -7.56
CA ALA A 87 -1.37 6.10 -8.39
C ALA A 87 -2.06 6.54 -9.67
N LYS A 88 -2.97 7.51 -9.60
CA LYS A 88 -3.66 8.05 -10.78
C LYS A 88 -2.71 8.73 -11.77
N GLN A 89 -1.57 9.19 -11.30
CA GLN A 89 -0.57 9.85 -12.14
C GLN A 89 0.47 8.89 -12.72
N GLY A 90 0.31 7.60 -12.51
CA GLY A 90 1.20 6.59 -13.08
C GLY A 90 2.24 6.03 -12.13
N VAL A 91 2.08 6.22 -10.81
CA VAL A 91 2.96 5.61 -9.81
C VAL A 91 2.34 4.28 -9.37
N LEU A 92 2.97 3.18 -9.76
CA LEU A 92 2.53 1.85 -9.33
C LEU A 92 3.08 1.57 -7.93
N LEU A 93 2.20 1.62 -6.93
CA LEU A 93 2.54 1.42 -5.52
C LEU A 93 2.28 -0.04 -5.19
N LEU A 94 3.30 -0.89 -5.36
CA LEU A 94 3.15 -2.33 -5.33
C LEU A 94 3.86 -2.98 -4.14
N ASN A 95 3.13 -3.78 -3.39
CA ASN A 95 3.73 -4.71 -2.42
C ASN A 95 3.88 -6.07 -3.10
N PRO A 96 5.05 -6.71 -3.04
CA PRO A 96 5.21 -8.08 -3.53
C PRO A 96 4.30 -9.07 -2.81
N ILE A 97 3.96 -8.78 -1.56
CA ILE A 97 3.02 -9.56 -0.75
C ILE A 97 1.77 -8.71 -0.59
N LEU A 98 0.64 -9.17 -1.14
CA LEU A 98 -0.56 -8.34 -1.27
C LEU A 98 -1.52 -8.38 -0.08
N THR A 99 -1.33 -9.32 0.84
CA THR A 99 -2.21 -9.46 2.01
C THR A 99 -1.41 -9.72 3.29
N VAL A 100 -2.04 -9.45 4.43
CA VAL A 100 -1.45 -9.67 5.74
C VAL A 100 -2.55 -9.97 6.76
N GLU A 101 -2.26 -10.86 7.74
CA GLU A 101 -3.15 -11.10 8.87
C GLU A 101 -2.99 -9.99 9.91
N ASP A 102 -4.10 -9.63 10.56
CA ASP A 102 -4.11 -8.58 11.58
C ASP A 102 -2.97 -8.73 12.59
N SER A 103 -2.22 -7.66 12.80
CA SER A 103 -1.12 -7.57 13.77
C SER A 103 0.01 -8.57 13.57
N LYS A 104 0.10 -9.20 12.39
CA LYS A 104 1.12 -10.20 12.07
C LYS A 104 1.86 -9.85 10.79
N PRO A 105 2.82 -8.88 10.83
CA PRO A 105 3.57 -8.49 9.63
C PRO A 105 4.25 -9.70 9.00
N LEU A 106 4.27 -9.71 7.66
CA LEU A 106 4.84 -10.78 6.84
C LEU A 106 4.16 -12.15 7.01
N SER A 107 2.97 -12.20 7.65
CA SER A 107 2.27 -13.47 7.88
C SER A 107 1.91 -14.21 6.59
N HIS A 108 1.73 -13.47 5.46
CA HIS A 108 1.39 -14.07 4.16
C HIS A 108 2.56 -14.12 3.19
N GLN A 109 3.81 -14.02 3.66
CA GLN A 109 4.96 -14.03 2.77
C GLN A 109 5.13 -15.35 2.00
N ASN A 110 4.56 -16.45 2.49
CA ASN A 110 4.70 -17.78 1.90
C ASN A 110 3.48 -18.27 1.14
N ILE A 111 2.49 -17.43 0.86
CA ILE A 111 1.28 -17.89 0.18
C ILE A 111 1.31 -17.69 -1.34
N GLY A 112 2.46 -17.28 -1.90
CA GLY A 112 2.66 -17.26 -3.34
C GLY A 112 2.42 -15.95 -4.05
N TRP A 113 2.18 -14.84 -3.34
CA TRP A 113 1.98 -13.54 -3.99
C TRP A 113 3.20 -13.11 -4.84
N GLN A 114 4.41 -13.48 -4.42
CA GLN A 114 5.62 -13.12 -5.14
C GLN A 114 5.70 -13.74 -6.54
N ASN A 115 4.95 -14.83 -6.75
CA ASN A 115 4.90 -15.53 -8.05
C ASN A 115 3.74 -15.02 -8.92
N PHE A 116 2.95 -14.13 -8.39
CA PHE A 116 1.84 -13.52 -9.11
C PHE A 116 2.32 -12.43 -10.06
#